data_2850897c9788498e4b4162ce78468066
#
_entry.id   2850897c9788498e4b4162ce78468066
#
_cell.length_a   1.000
_cell.length_b   1.000
_cell.length_c   1.000
_cell.angle_alpha   90.00
_cell.angle_beta   90.00
_cell.angle_gamma   90.00
#
_symmetry.space_group_name_H-M   'P 1'
#
loop_
_entity.id
_entity.type
_entity.pdbx_description
1 polymer ?
#
loop_
_entity_poly.entity_id
_entity_poly.type
_entity_poly.pdbx_seq_one_letter_code
_entity_poly.pdbx_strand_id
1 'polypeptide(L)'
;TSRLALFIGGIEFEDVRPSREEITKMKTDGTFPFGQCPVLQVDGKTIAQTGAIARFCGKLSGLYPSKDEFTAAKVDEVIDLATDITNQMRPALRESDPKLRIEMRKELSKTILPRWLAFLEKLLQDNGDTGFFVDDSISVADLAVWRLCGWISGGVIDDIPTNLLEGFPLLSIHQQEISNLPKVIEWI
;
A
#
# COMPACT_ATOMS: atom_id res chain seq x y z
N THR A 1 4.69 -0.58 2.97
CA THR A 1 5.09 0.69 2.31
C THR A 1 6.06 1.47 3.20
N SER A 2 5.65 2.16 4.26
CA SER A 2 6.48 3.12 5.01
C SER A 2 7.74 2.51 5.64
N ARG A 3 7.64 1.34 6.31
CA ARG A 3 8.81 0.64 6.87
C ARG A 3 9.84 0.28 5.79
N LEU A 4 9.35 -0.26 4.66
CA LEU A 4 10.21 -0.60 3.53
C LEU A 4 10.87 0.64 2.91
N ALA A 5 10.13 1.75 2.81
CA ALA A 5 10.70 3.02 2.35
C ALA A 5 11.86 3.49 3.26
N LEU A 6 11.66 3.48 4.58
CA LEU A 6 12.72 3.83 5.55
C LEU A 6 13.92 2.88 5.43
N PHE A 7 13.66 1.56 5.31
CA PHE A 7 14.71 0.56 5.14
C PHE A 7 15.52 0.77 3.87
N ILE A 8 14.86 1.02 2.73
CA ILE A 8 15.55 1.31 1.45
C ILE A 8 16.39 2.58 1.57
N GLY A 9 15.89 3.61 2.24
CA GLY A 9 16.62 4.87 2.48
C GLY A 9 17.71 4.78 3.55
N GLY A 10 17.89 3.64 4.21
CA GLY A 10 18.86 3.49 5.30
C GLY A 10 18.53 4.30 6.54
N ILE A 11 17.26 4.64 6.73
CA ILE A 11 16.77 5.40 7.90
C ILE A 11 16.48 4.43 9.03
N GLU A 12 17.15 4.60 10.15
CA GLU A 12 16.88 3.80 11.36
C GLU A 12 15.51 4.12 11.94
N PHE A 13 14.79 3.09 12.35
CA PHE A 13 13.48 3.22 12.99
C PHE A 13 13.21 2.03 13.93
N GLU A 14 12.40 2.26 14.92
CA GLU A 14 11.88 1.22 15.80
C GLU A 14 10.56 0.66 15.22
N ASP A 15 10.50 -0.65 14.95
CA ASP A 15 9.30 -1.33 14.46
C ASP A 15 8.46 -1.83 15.62
N VAL A 16 7.65 -0.96 16.21
CA VAL A 16 6.75 -1.30 17.31
C VAL A 16 5.55 -2.10 16.77
N ARG A 17 5.39 -3.33 17.31
CA ARG A 17 4.29 -4.25 16.95
C ARG A 17 3.48 -4.60 18.21
N PRO A 18 2.55 -3.73 18.63
CA PRO A 18 1.80 -3.95 19.85
C PRO A 18 0.84 -5.15 19.74
N SER A 19 0.57 -5.78 20.86
CA SER A 19 -0.44 -6.82 20.99
C SER A 19 -1.86 -6.27 20.71
N ARG A 20 -2.83 -7.18 20.55
CA ARG A 20 -4.25 -6.77 20.37
C ARG A 20 -4.79 -5.97 21.56
N GLU A 21 -4.36 -6.30 22.76
CA GLU A 21 -4.76 -5.62 23.99
C GLU A 21 -4.19 -4.20 24.05
N GLU A 22 -2.90 -4.06 23.74
CA GLU A 22 -2.24 -2.76 23.62
C GLU A 22 -2.87 -1.89 22.53
N ILE A 23 -3.16 -2.45 21.35
CA ILE A 23 -3.87 -1.74 20.27
C ILE A 23 -5.23 -1.24 20.76
N THR A 24 -5.97 -2.06 21.52
CA THR A 24 -7.28 -1.67 22.05
C THR A 24 -7.16 -0.50 23.02
N LYS A 25 -6.16 -0.51 23.90
CA LYS A 25 -5.84 0.59 24.82
C LYS A 25 -5.43 1.86 24.03
N MET A 26 -4.51 1.71 23.08
CA MET A 26 -4.00 2.82 22.24
C MET A 26 -5.10 3.52 21.41
N LYS A 27 -6.21 2.85 21.14
CA LYS A 27 -7.38 3.47 20.47
C LYS A 27 -8.14 4.43 21.36
N THR A 28 -8.05 4.27 22.68
CA THR A 28 -8.84 5.02 23.67
C THR A 28 -8.02 6.00 24.48
N ASP A 29 -6.70 5.82 24.60
CA ASP A 29 -5.82 6.67 25.39
C ASP A 29 -5.21 7.86 24.64
N GLY A 30 -5.60 8.06 23.38
CA GLY A 30 -5.13 9.15 22.54
C GLY A 30 -3.83 8.86 21.76
N THR A 31 -3.22 7.69 21.94
CA THR A 31 -2.03 7.27 21.18
C THR A 31 -2.32 7.22 19.68
N PHE A 32 -3.53 6.81 19.30
CA PHE A 32 -4.01 6.83 17.91
C PHE A 32 -4.96 8.01 17.69
N PRO A 33 -4.52 9.11 17.04
CA PRO A 33 -5.32 10.33 16.90
C PRO A 33 -6.71 10.11 16.29
N PHE A 34 -6.86 9.07 15.43
CA PHE A 34 -8.12 8.70 14.79
C PHE A 34 -8.60 7.30 15.18
N GLY A 35 -8.14 6.77 16.34
CA GLY A 35 -8.48 5.42 16.78
C GLY A 35 -8.03 4.30 15.84
N GLN A 36 -7.08 4.57 14.96
CA GLN A 36 -6.61 3.64 13.91
C GLN A 36 -5.09 3.61 13.83
N CYS A 37 -4.56 2.41 13.56
CA CYS A 37 -3.18 2.22 13.12
C CYS A 37 -3.09 2.17 11.58
N PRO A 38 -1.92 2.46 10.98
CA PRO A 38 -0.66 2.81 11.63
C PRO A 38 -0.59 4.25 12.13
N VAL A 39 0.34 4.51 13.04
CA VAL A 39 0.85 5.82 13.39
C VAL A 39 2.37 5.81 13.31
N LEU A 40 2.97 6.97 13.06
CA LEU A 40 4.41 7.19 13.09
C LEU A 40 4.70 8.26 14.15
N GLN A 41 5.67 8.01 15.02
CA GLN A 41 6.17 8.99 15.97
C GLN A 41 7.55 9.46 15.54
N VAL A 42 7.75 10.77 15.54
CA VAL A 42 9.03 11.43 15.21
C VAL A 42 9.22 12.57 16.17
N ASP A 43 10.28 12.54 16.98
CA ASP A 43 10.62 13.58 17.95
C ASP A 43 9.43 13.98 18.85
N GLY A 44 8.71 12.97 19.36
CA GLY A 44 7.54 13.15 20.23
C GLY A 44 6.27 13.64 19.53
N LYS A 45 6.28 13.78 18.20
CA LYS A 45 5.11 14.17 17.40
C LYS A 45 4.55 12.95 16.67
N THR A 46 3.23 12.87 16.56
CA THR A 46 2.53 11.74 15.91
C THR A 46 1.98 12.14 14.54
N ILE A 47 2.24 11.32 13.54
CA ILE A 47 1.63 11.38 12.23
C ILE A 47 0.73 10.14 12.10
N ALA A 48 -0.51 10.34 11.70
CA ALA A 48 -1.46 9.27 11.37
C ALA A 48 -1.84 9.33 9.87
N GLN A 49 -2.62 8.36 9.41
CA GLN A 49 -3.01 8.11 8.03
C GLN A 49 -1.89 7.49 7.18
N THR A 50 -2.20 6.35 6.59
CA THR A 50 -1.24 5.54 5.81
C THR A 50 -0.57 6.34 4.69
N GLY A 51 -1.35 7.14 3.94
CA GLY A 51 -0.82 7.98 2.87
C GLY A 51 0.10 9.10 3.37
N ALA A 52 -0.28 9.80 4.45
CA ALA A 52 0.56 10.84 5.04
C ALA A 52 1.89 10.29 5.56
N ILE A 53 1.85 9.13 6.24
CA ILE A 53 3.05 8.43 6.72
C ILE A 53 3.92 7.97 5.54
N ALA A 54 3.30 7.42 4.49
CA ALA A 54 4.03 6.98 3.29
C ALA A 54 4.78 8.15 2.62
N ARG A 55 4.11 9.29 2.42
CA ARG A 55 4.72 10.51 1.87
C ARG A 55 5.88 11.03 2.73
N PHE A 56 5.67 11.07 4.04
CA PHE A 56 6.71 11.50 4.96
C PHE A 56 7.94 10.58 4.91
N CYS A 57 7.72 9.26 5.01
CA CYS A 57 8.80 8.28 4.91
C CYS A 57 9.47 8.32 3.52
N GLY A 58 8.69 8.47 2.45
CA GLY A 58 9.21 8.63 1.09
C GLY A 58 10.12 9.84 0.94
N LYS A 59 9.76 10.98 1.55
CA LYS A 59 10.61 12.18 1.56
C LYS A 59 11.92 11.96 2.30
N LEU A 60 11.89 11.31 3.46
CA LEU A 60 13.09 11.00 4.24
C LEU A 60 14.02 10.03 3.52
N SER A 61 13.45 9.05 2.82
CA SER A 61 14.22 7.99 2.14
C SER A 61 14.65 8.32 0.71
N GLY A 62 14.32 9.52 0.20
CA GLY A 62 14.61 9.89 -1.18
C GLY A 62 13.71 9.21 -2.24
N LEU A 63 12.62 8.56 -1.80
CA LEU A 63 11.65 7.87 -2.65
C LEU A 63 10.40 8.71 -2.95
N TYR A 64 10.50 10.03 -2.82
CA TYR A 64 9.43 10.96 -3.12
C TYR A 64 10.00 12.20 -3.80
N PRO A 65 9.43 12.67 -4.91
CA PRO A 65 9.92 13.84 -5.63
C PRO A 65 9.92 15.09 -4.74
N SER A 66 11.03 15.80 -4.71
CA SER A 66 11.19 16.98 -3.85
C SER A 66 11.33 18.29 -4.62
N LYS A 67 11.49 18.22 -5.95
CA LYS A 67 11.82 19.38 -6.79
C LYS A 67 10.77 19.71 -7.83
N ASP A 68 9.89 18.77 -8.16
CA ASP A 68 8.80 18.93 -9.11
C ASP A 68 7.46 18.60 -8.42
N GLU A 69 6.64 19.62 -8.26
CA GLU A 69 5.35 19.49 -7.59
C GLU A 69 4.34 18.66 -8.41
N PHE A 70 4.44 18.69 -9.75
CA PHE A 70 3.54 17.88 -10.57
C PHE A 70 3.88 16.39 -10.45
N THR A 71 5.15 16.03 -10.55
CA THR A 71 5.62 14.66 -10.28
C THR A 71 5.26 14.20 -8.87
N ALA A 72 5.41 15.08 -7.86
CA ALA A 72 4.98 14.79 -6.50
C ALA A 72 3.46 14.52 -6.41
N ALA A 73 2.64 15.31 -7.11
CA ALA A 73 1.20 15.08 -7.17
C ALA A 73 0.83 13.76 -7.88
N LYS A 74 1.60 13.34 -8.89
CA LYS A 74 1.43 12.03 -9.54
C LYS A 74 1.75 10.86 -8.60
N VAL A 75 2.78 10.98 -7.76
CA VAL A 75 3.07 10.00 -6.71
C VAL A 75 1.91 9.95 -5.69
N ASP A 76 1.37 11.12 -5.33
CA ASP A 76 0.22 11.23 -4.42
C ASP A 76 -1.03 10.58 -4.99
N GLU A 77 -1.33 10.80 -6.28
CA GLU A 77 -2.44 10.17 -6.99
C GLU A 77 -2.42 8.65 -6.86
N VAL A 78 -1.26 8.02 -7.06
CA VAL A 78 -1.11 6.56 -6.95
C VAL A 78 -1.27 6.07 -5.50
N ILE A 79 -0.71 6.78 -4.52
CA ILE A 79 -0.85 6.45 -3.10
C ILE A 79 -2.32 6.52 -2.67
N ASP A 80 -3.03 7.55 -3.11
CA ASP A 80 -4.44 7.75 -2.77
C ASP A 80 -5.31 6.71 -3.48
N LEU A 81 -5.04 6.36 -4.75
CA LEU A 81 -5.71 5.27 -5.45
C LEU A 81 -5.51 3.92 -4.74
N ALA A 82 -4.29 3.60 -4.29
CA ALA A 82 -4.04 2.38 -3.50
C ALA A 82 -4.80 2.37 -2.16
N THR A 83 -4.99 3.55 -1.56
CA THR A 83 -5.80 3.73 -0.36
C THR A 83 -7.28 3.51 -0.65
N ASP A 84 -7.79 4.02 -1.76
CA ASP A 84 -9.17 3.84 -2.18
C ASP A 84 -9.48 2.37 -2.46
N ILE A 85 -8.60 1.64 -3.13
CA ILE A 85 -8.74 0.19 -3.33
C ILE A 85 -8.83 -0.53 -1.97
N THR A 86 -7.96 -0.17 -1.02
CA THR A 86 -8.02 -0.72 0.33
C THR A 86 -9.35 -0.42 1.02
N ASN A 87 -9.91 0.78 0.82
CA ASN A 87 -11.20 1.18 1.36
C ASN A 87 -12.36 0.38 0.75
N GLN A 88 -12.31 0.08 -0.55
CA GLN A 88 -13.29 -0.80 -1.22
C GLN A 88 -13.28 -2.23 -0.65
N MET A 89 -12.11 -2.72 -0.23
CA MET A 89 -11.97 -4.06 0.36
C MET A 89 -12.51 -4.15 1.79
N ARG A 90 -12.43 -3.06 2.56
CA ARG A 90 -12.73 -3.06 4.02
C ARG A 90 -14.08 -3.67 4.41
N PRO A 91 -15.22 -3.40 3.75
CA PRO A 91 -16.49 -4.00 4.12
C PRO A 91 -16.45 -5.53 4.08
N ALA A 92 -15.95 -6.12 2.97
CA ALA A 92 -15.85 -7.56 2.81
C ALA A 92 -14.84 -8.22 3.77
N LEU A 93 -13.81 -7.46 4.20
CA LEU A 93 -12.80 -7.96 5.16
C LEU A 93 -13.28 -7.91 6.62
N ARG A 94 -14.25 -7.06 6.94
CA ARG A 94 -14.77 -6.87 8.31
C ARG A 94 -16.10 -7.55 8.54
N GLU A 95 -16.72 -8.12 7.50
CA GLU A 95 -18.00 -8.81 7.63
C GLU A 95 -17.87 -10.01 8.57
N SER A 96 -18.74 -10.08 9.56
CA SER A 96 -18.77 -11.12 10.59
C SER A 96 -19.64 -12.32 10.22
N ASP A 97 -20.70 -12.10 9.42
CA ASP A 97 -21.53 -13.20 8.91
C ASP A 97 -20.75 -13.99 7.84
N PRO A 98 -20.49 -15.30 8.06
CA PRO A 98 -19.68 -16.09 7.13
C PRO A 98 -20.26 -16.21 5.72
N LYS A 99 -21.59 -16.27 5.58
CA LYS A 99 -22.25 -16.39 4.26
C LYS A 99 -22.15 -15.07 3.50
N LEU A 100 -22.52 -13.99 4.15
CA LEU A 100 -22.45 -12.65 3.56
C LEU A 100 -21.00 -12.29 3.20
N ARG A 101 -20.04 -12.63 4.06
CA ARG A 101 -18.61 -12.43 3.80
C ARG A 101 -18.14 -13.11 2.53
N ILE A 102 -18.53 -14.38 2.29
CA ILE A 102 -18.20 -15.12 1.07
C ILE A 102 -18.81 -14.43 -0.16
N GLU A 103 -20.07 -14.00 -0.08
CA GLU A 103 -20.75 -13.29 -1.17
C GLU A 103 -20.05 -11.96 -1.50
N MET A 104 -19.76 -11.16 -0.48
CA MET A 104 -19.06 -9.88 -0.63
C MET A 104 -17.66 -10.05 -1.22
N ARG A 105 -16.92 -11.09 -0.82
CA ARG A 105 -15.58 -11.37 -1.35
C ARG A 105 -15.61 -11.88 -2.80
N LYS A 106 -16.63 -12.64 -3.17
CA LYS A 106 -16.88 -13.02 -4.57
C LYS A 106 -17.17 -11.79 -5.44
N GLU A 107 -18.04 -10.90 -4.96
CA GLU A 107 -18.32 -9.63 -5.67
C GLU A 107 -17.07 -8.77 -5.76
N LEU A 108 -16.32 -8.63 -4.67
CA LEU A 108 -15.07 -7.90 -4.61
C LEU A 108 -14.07 -8.41 -5.67
N SER A 109 -13.88 -9.73 -5.76
CA SER A 109 -12.92 -10.34 -6.69
C SER A 109 -13.36 -10.33 -8.14
N LYS A 110 -14.67 -10.40 -8.41
CA LYS A 110 -15.20 -10.51 -9.79
C LYS A 110 -15.47 -9.14 -10.44
N THR A 111 -15.82 -8.16 -9.64
CA THR A 111 -16.33 -6.88 -10.16
C THR A 111 -15.51 -5.69 -9.66
N ILE A 112 -15.32 -5.58 -8.35
CA ILE A 112 -14.73 -4.37 -7.76
C ILE A 112 -13.22 -4.33 -8.01
N LEU A 113 -12.48 -5.35 -7.58
CA LEU A 113 -11.02 -5.36 -7.73
C LEU A 113 -10.57 -5.29 -9.20
N PRO A 114 -11.14 -6.06 -10.16
CA PRO A 114 -10.72 -5.94 -11.56
C PRO A 114 -10.88 -4.52 -12.12
N ARG A 115 -11.97 -3.83 -11.78
CA ARG A 115 -12.19 -2.44 -12.18
C ARG A 115 -11.11 -1.51 -11.63
N TRP A 116 -10.76 -1.63 -10.36
CA TRP A 116 -9.78 -0.77 -9.71
C TRP A 116 -8.34 -1.10 -10.11
N LEU A 117 -8.02 -2.37 -10.31
CA LEU A 117 -6.72 -2.81 -10.84
C LEU A 117 -6.50 -2.32 -12.28
N ALA A 118 -7.56 -2.23 -13.09
CA ALA A 118 -7.47 -1.65 -14.43
C ALA A 118 -7.05 -0.17 -14.42
N PHE A 119 -7.40 0.61 -13.39
CA PHE A 119 -6.91 1.98 -13.24
C PHE A 119 -5.39 2.01 -12.96
N LEU A 120 -4.90 1.13 -12.09
CA LEU A 120 -3.46 1.01 -11.84
C LEU A 120 -2.71 0.53 -13.08
N GLU A 121 -3.23 -0.48 -13.78
CA GLU A 121 -2.66 -0.97 -15.06
C GLU A 121 -2.53 0.17 -16.07
N LYS A 122 -3.59 0.99 -16.19
CA LYS A 122 -3.58 2.15 -17.07
C LYS A 122 -2.54 3.20 -16.67
N LEU A 123 -2.35 3.47 -15.40
CA LEU A 123 -1.32 4.42 -14.94
C LEU A 123 0.09 3.95 -15.31
N LEU A 124 0.39 2.66 -15.18
CA LEU A 124 1.66 2.09 -15.67
C LEU A 124 1.81 2.26 -17.18
N GLN A 125 0.75 1.96 -17.93
CA GLN A 125 0.74 2.14 -19.39
C GLN A 125 0.97 3.60 -19.79
N ASP A 126 0.32 4.54 -19.11
CA ASP A 126 0.42 5.98 -19.41
C ASP A 126 1.80 6.54 -19.05
N ASN A 127 2.53 5.92 -18.11
CA ASN A 127 3.92 6.27 -17.79
C ASN A 127 4.95 5.66 -18.76
N GLY A 128 4.50 4.89 -19.75
CA GLY A 128 5.36 4.24 -20.77
C GLY A 128 6.10 3.01 -20.22
N ASP A 129 7.16 2.61 -20.89
CA ASP A 129 7.88 1.37 -20.58
C ASP A 129 8.92 1.54 -19.45
N THR A 130 8.67 2.42 -18.49
CA THR A 130 9.62 2.68 -17.39
C THR A 130 9.63 1.60 -16.33
N GLY A 131 8.55 0.82 -16.21
CA GLY A 131 8.35 -0.17 -15.15
C GLY A 131 7.90 0.42 -13.80
N PHE A 132 7.76 1.75 -13.69
CA PHE A 132 7.33 2.46 -12.49
C PHE A 132 6.04 3.25 -12.72
N PHE A 133 5.37 3.65 -11.63
CA PHE A 133 4.13 4.43 -11.72
C PHE A 133 4.36 5.89 -12.10
N VAL A 134 5.53 6.44 -11.76
CA VAL A 134 5.86 7.85 -12.01
C VAL A 134 7.33 7.96 -12.40
N ASP A 135 7.60 8.65 -13.48
CA ASP A 135 8.93 8.82 -14.06
C ASP A 135 9.65 7.47 -14.37
N ASP A 136 10.96 7.42 -14.23
CA ASP A 136 11.83 6.28 -14.57
C ASP A 136 12.54 5.65 -13.37
N SER A 137 12.07 5.95 -12.17
CA SER A 137 12.68 5.48 -10.92
C SER A 137 11.67 5.12 -9.85
N ILE A 138 12.05 4.20 -8.96
CA ILE A 138 11.20 3.76 -7.87
C ILE A 138 10.81 4.91 -6.94
N SER A 139 9.55 4.95 -6.58
CA SER A 139 8.98 5.88 -5.60
C SER A 139 8.20 5.14 -4.49
N VAL A 140 7.76 5.88 -3.49
CA VAL A 140 6.90 5.33 -2.45
C VAL A 140 5.52 4.90 -2.98
N ALA A 141 5.11 5.39 -4.15
CA ALA A 141 3.91 4.94 -4.87
C ALA A 141 4.04 3.48 -5.30
N ASP A 142 5.18 3.11 -5.90
CA ASP A 142 5.48 1.74 -6.31
C ASP A 142 5.44 0.78 -5.12
N LEU A 143 6.02 1.19 -3.98
CA LEU A 143 5.98 0.40 -2.75
C LEU A 143 4.55 0.27 -2.17
N ALA A 144 3.70 1.28 -2.37
CA ALA A 144 2.30 1.21 -1.93
C ALA A 144 1.51 0.22 -2.76
N VAL A 145 1.65 0.26 -4.08
CA VAL A 145 0.97 -0.67 -4.99
C VAL A 145 1.55 -2.08 -4.89
N TRP A 146 2.87 -2.23 -4.83
CA TRP A 146 3.52 -3.53 -4.62
C TRP A 146 2.97 -4.24 -3.37
N ARG A 147 2.89 -3.54 -2.23
CA ARG A 147 2.31 -4.10 -1.01
C ARG A 147 0.83 -4.45 -1.19
N LEU A 148 0.05 -3.59 -1.87
CA LEU A 148 -1.37 -3.83 -2.12
C LEU A 148 -1.58 -5.07 -3.00
N CYS A 149 -0.87 -5.17 -4.11
CA CYS A 149 -0.93 -6.29 -5.03
C CYS A 149 -0.50 -7.60 -4.33
N GLY A 150 0.61 -7.58 -3.58
CA GLY A 150 1.05 -8.72 -2.80
C GLY A 150 0.04 -9.15 -1.73
N TRP A 151 -0.71 -8.23 -1.15
CA TRP A 151 -1.77 -8.56 -0.20
C TRP A 151 -2.99 -9.19 -0.88
N ILE A 152 -3.39 -8.68 -2.05
CA ILE A 152 -4.52 -9.21 -2.82
C ILE A 152 -4.21 -10.62 -3.36
N SER A 153 -3.01 -10.81 -3.93
CA SER A 153 -2.61 -12.07 -4.59
C SER A 153 -1.89 -13.06 -3.68
N GLY A 154 -1.57 -12.69 -2.46
CA GLY A 154 -0.75 -13.50 -1.54
C GLY A 154 -1.50 -14.64 -0.82
N GLY A 155 -2.78 -14.85 -1.09
CA GLY A 155 -3.56 -15.94 -0.48
C GLY A 155 -3.91 -15.75 0.99
N VAL A 156 -3.65 -14.57 1.55
CA VAL A 156 -3.97 -14.25 2.96
C VAL A 156 -5.41 -13.80 3.17
N ILE A 157 -6.14 -13.57 2.09
CA ILE A 157 -7.56 -13.20 2.12
C ILE A 157 -8.35 -14.37 1.53
N ASP A 158 -9.05 -15.10 2.40
CA ASP A 158 -9.91 -16.20 1.96
C ASP A 158 -10.90 -15.73 0.89
N ASP A 159 -11.29 -16.61 -0.01
CA ASP A 159 -12.26 -16.37 -1.09
C ASP A 159 -11.84 -15.29 -2.12
N ILE A 160 -10.64 -14.76 -2.06
CA ILE A 160 -10.04 -13.92 -3.11
C ILE A 160 -9.04 -14.78 -3.91
N PRO A 161 -9.22 -14.93 -5.24
CA PRO A 161 -8.29 -15.69 -6.07
C PRO A 161 -6.88 -15.08 -6.08
N THR A 162 -5.86 -15.93 -5.95
CA THR A 162 -4.45 -15.49 -5.96
C THR A 162 -3.96 -15.08 -7.35
N ASN A 163 -4.67 -15.48 -8.40
CA ASN A 163 -4.33 -15.20 -9.79
C ASN A 163 -5.02 -13.94 -10.37
N LEU A 164 -5.57 -13.08 -9.54
CA LEU A 164 -6.26 -11.85 -10.00
C LEU A 164 -5.37 -10.94 -10.87
N LEU A 165 -4.07 -10.92 -10.59
CA LEU A 165 -3.13 -10.08 -11.34
C LEU A 165 -2.80 -10.63 -12.73
N GLU A 166 -3.12 -11.88 -13.06
CA GLU A 166 -2.86 -12.45 -14.40
C GLU A 166 -3.61 -11.70 -15.51
N GLY A 167 -4.72 -11.04 -15.17
CA GLY A 167 -5.46 -10.16 -16.08
C GLY A 167 -4.83 -8.78 -16.30
N PHE A 168 -3.73 -8.46 -15.60
CA PHE A 168 -3.08 -7.14 -15.57
C PHE A 168 -1.57 -7.31 -15.76
N PRO A 169 -1.09 -7.45 -17.01
CA PRO A 169 0.29 -7.83 -17.29
C PRO A 169 1.32 -6.81 -16.79
N LEU A 170 1.05 -5.51 -16.88
CA LEU A 170 1.99 -4.49 -16.39
C LEU A 170 2.07 -4.49 -14.87
N LEU A 171 0.94 -4.67 -14.17
CA LEU A 171 0.95 -4.83 -12.71
C LEU A 171 1.68 -6.11 -12.28
N SER A 172 1.54 -7.20 -13.03
CA SER A 172 2.26 -8.45 -12.75
C SER A 172 3.77 -8.28 -12.92
N ILE A 173 4.20 -7.60 -13.97
CA ILE A 173 5.61 -7.29 -14.23
C ILE A 173 6.13 -6.34 -13.12
N HIS A 174 5.45 -5.25 -12.85
CA HIS A 174 5.79 -4.32 -11.78
C HIS A 174 5.95 -5.04 -10.42
N GLN A 175 5.02 -5.92 -10.07
CA GLN A 175 5.08 -6.70 -8.83
C GLN A 175 6.36 -7.54 -8.76
N GLN A 176 6.76 -8.17 -9.87
CA GLN A 176 7.98 -8.98 -9.95
C GLN A 176 9.25 -8.10 -9.89
N GLU A 177 9.28 -7.01 -10.64
CA GLU A 177 10.44 -6.10 -10.68
C GLU A 177 10.71 -5.47 -9.33
N ILE A 178 9.68 -4.96 -8.65
CA ILE A 178 9.84 -4.42 -7.28
C ILE A 178 10.28 -5.53 -6.30
N SER A 179 9.71 -6.74 -6.40
CA SER A 179 10.11 -7.87 -5.55
C SER A 179 11.57 -8.28 -5.74
N ASN A 180 12.13 -8.09 -6.95
CA ASN A 180 13.52 -8.45 -7.29
C ASN A 180 14.54 -7.35 -6.96
N LEU A 181 14.12 -6.19 -6.49
CA LEU A 181 15.06 -5.15 -6.05
C LEU A 181 15.88 -5.64 -4.86
N PRO A 182 17.21 -5.45 -4.86
CA PRO A 182 18.09 -5.98 -3.79
C PRO A 182 17.63 -5.64 -2.38
N LYS A 183 17.21 -4.40 -2.15
CA LYS A 183 16.71 -3.96 -0.84
C LYS A 183 15.33 -4.55 -0.49
N VAL A 184 14.52 -4.91 -1.46
CA VAL A 184 13.25 -5.58 -1.22
C VAL A 184 13.47 -7.07 -0.91
N ILE A 185 14.40 -7.72 -1.61
CA ILE A 185 14.83 -9.10 -1.30
C ILE A 185 15.39 -9.20 0.13
N GLU A 186 16.25 -8.25 0.51
CA GLU A 186 16.82 -8.17 1.86
C GLU A 186 15.75 -7.97 2.95
N TRP A 187 14.64 -7.31 2.60
CA TRP A 187 13.53 -7.01 3.52
C TRP A 187 12.59 -8.21 3.74
N ILE A 188 12.38 -9.09 2.76
CA ILE A 188 11.45 -10.23 2.82
C ILE A 188 12.05 -11.38 3.62
#